data_dae4f18b8550ceb59eb02c057e2b0bae
#
_entry.id   dae4f18b8550ceb59eb02c057e2b0bae
#
_cell.length_a   1.000
_cell.length_b   1.000
_cell.length_c   1.000
_cell.angle_alpha   90.00
_cell.angle_beta   90.00
_cell.angle_gamma   90.00
#
_symmetry.space_group_name_H-M   'P 1'
#
loop_
_entity.id
_entity.type
_entity.pdbx_description
1 polymer ?
#
loop_
_entity_poly.entity_id
_entity_poly.type
_entity_poly.pdbx_seq_one_letter_code
_entity_poly.pdbx_strand_id
1 'polypeptide(L)'
;MANPRKSAVKALIKVDADGGYSNLVIDNVIEQDGLERNDASLATALFYGVLDRKITIDYILSKYSKQPIKKLPYMVAAALRIGVYQLLYMDRIPAFAAINESVTIVKRSKNSKAAGYVNAVLRSVDRERDTVIPDDDSLKSISIRFSFPEWIVSRLINQYGAEKAKAVFEAMLSKSSVYLRVNTTKCNADTLIKKLAEENVTAEKTFVPDSLKITEISGAVDKLNCYKSGLFHVQDLSSQLCAASLDVTENMRVLDICAAPGGKTFTAAEMMNGTGEIVSCDLYDHRTKLIFDGAKRLALKNVKAHTADAAVFDPSLGEFDRVLCDAPCSGLGIMGRKPDIKYKDEKEIADLPSVQYKILNNAAKYVKKNGKLVYSTCTLLKEENEEVFGRFIENNPNFKSLSVKTLLPCENETDGFFIAVAERID
;
A
#
# COMPACT_ATOMS: atom_id res chain seq x y z
N MET A 1 -1.51 -21.21 24.95
CA MET A 1 -0.81 -21.01 23.68
C MET A 1 -1.47 -19.86 22.94
N ALA A 2 -0.66 -19.02 22.34
CA ALA A 2 -1.12 -17.99 21.41
C ALA A 2 -1.86 -18.68 20.24
N ASN A 3 -2.95 -18.09 19.77
CA ASN A 3 -3.73 -18.67 18.67
C ASN A 3 -3.85 -17.64 17.53
N PRO A 4 -3.24 -17.91 16.37
CA PRO A 4 -3.18 -16.95 15.25
C PRO A 4 -4.57 -16.51 14.77
N ARG A 5 -5.56 -17.41 14.79
CA ARG A 5 -6.94 -17.07 14.40
C ARG A 5 -7.59 -16.11 15.39
N LYS A 6 -7.35 -16.32 16.69
CA LYS A 6 -7.85 -15.42 17.74
C LYS A 6 -7.19 -14.04 17.63
N SER A 7 -5.91 -13.96 17.31
CA SER A 7 -5.19 -12.71 17.08
C SER A 7 -5.71 -11.96 15.85
N ALA A 8 -5.96 -12.68 14.74
CA ALA A 8 -6.61 -12.09 13.57
C ALA A 8 -8.02 -11.55 13.88
N VAL A 9 -8.84 -12.29 14.67
CA VAL A 9 -10.15 -11.79 15.15
C VAL A 9 -10.01 -10.53 15.97
N LYS A 10 -9.04 -10.47 16.91
CA LYS A 10 -8.77 -9.25 17.70
C LYS A 10 -8.40 -8.06 16.82
N ALA A 11 -7.54 -8.27 15.84
CA ALA A 11 -7.13 -7.23 14.91
C ALA A 11 -8.31 -6.71 14.07
N LEU A 12 -9.14 -7.61 13.52
CA LEU A 12 -10.35 -7.23 12.77
C LEU A 12 -11.33 -6.42 13.62
N ILE A 13 -11.53 -6.81 14.89
CA ILE A 13 -12.39 -6.06 15.80
C ILE A 13 -11.87 -4.64 16.03
N LYS A 14 -10.55 -4.48 16.23
CA LYS A 14 -9.94 -3.15 16.41
C LYS A 14 -10.12 -2.26 15.18
N VAL A 15 -9.92 -2.79 13.98
CA VAL A 15 -10.11 -2.03 12.74
C VAL A 15 -11.59 -1.67 12.52
N ASP A 16 -12.51 -2.59 12.78
CA ASP A 16 -13.96 -2.35 12.63
C ASP A 16 -14.53 -1.38 13.70
N ALA A 17 -13.93 -1.32 14.89
CA ALA A 17 -14.40 -0.48 15.99
C ALA A 17 -13.71 0.90 16.01
N ASP A 18 -12.41 0.96 15.77
CA ASP A 18 -11.59 2.13 16.07
C ASP A 18 -11.09 2.84 14.79
N GLY A 19 -11.24 2.23 13.60
CA GLY A 19 -10.79 2.79 12.31
C GLY A 19 -9.26 2.93 12.19
N GLY A 20 -8.49 2.16 12.98
CA GLY A 20 -7.02 2.26 13.01
C GLY A 20 -6.34 1.76 11.73
N TYR A 21 -5.12 2.25 11.46
CA TYR A 21 -4.27 1.76 10.36
C TYR A 21 -4.00 0.26 10.50
N SER A 22 -4.38 -0.52 9.51
CA SER A 22 -4.40 -1.98 9.56
C SER A 22 -3.05 -2.60 9.88
N ASN A 23 -1.96 -2.07 9.32
CA ASN A 23 -0.60 -2.56 9.55
C ASN A 23 -0.17 -2.38 11.02
N LEU A 24 -0.40 -1.22 11.62
CA LEU A 24 -0.06 -0.98 13.02
C LEU A 24 -0.90 -1.84 13.95
N VAL A 25 -2.16 -2.09 13.60
CA VAL A 25 -3.07 -2.91 14.41
C VAL A 25 -2.62 -4.37 14.44
N ILE A 26 -2.31 -4.97 13.29
CA ILE A 26 -1.92 -6.39 13.23
C ILE A 26 -0.55 -6.62 13.86
N ASP A 27 0.43 -5.74 13.61
CA ASP A 27 1.78 -5.86 14.17
C ASP A 27 1.75 -5.78 15.70
N ASN A 28 1.02 -4.81 16.26
CA ASN A 28 0.83 -4.69 17.70
C ASN A 28 0.13 -5.92 18.31
N VAL A 29 -0.86 -6.51 17.63
CA VAL A 29 -1.54 -7.71 18.12
C VAL A 29 -0.63 -8.92 18.09
N ILE A 30 0.18 -9.09 17.04
CA ILE A 30 1.16 -10.16 16.92
C ILE A 30 2.18 -10.08 18.06
N GLU A 31 2.71 -8.90 18.32
CA GLU A 31 3.67 -8.66 19.40
C GLU A 31 3.06 -8.93 20.78
N GLN A 32 1.88 -8.37 21.09
CA GLN A 32 1.19 -8.55 22.35
C GLN A 32 0.79 -10.01 22.64
N ASP A 33 0.41 -10.76 21.60
CA ASP A 33 0.03 -12.16 21.74
C ASP A 33 1.25 -13.11 21.67
N GLY A 34 2.46 -12.60 21.42
CA GLY A 34 3.70 -13.37 21.33
C GLY A 34 3.68 -14.40 20.21
N LEU A 35 3.11 -14.06 19.04
CA LEU A 35 3.07 -14.95 17.89
C LEU A 35 4.42 -14.98 17.18
N GLU A 36 4.92 -16.20 16.90
CA GLU A 36 6.19 -16.38 16.20
C GLU A 36 6.00 -17.01 14.81
N ARG A 37 6.86 -16.65 13.88
CA ARG A 37 7.01 -17.25 12.54
C ARG A 37 5.67 -17.61 11.87
N ASN A 38 5.39 -18.92 11.76
CA ASN A 38 4.22 -19.42 11.03
C ASN A 38 2.88 -18.94 11.58
N ASP A 39 2.77 -18.79 12.90
CA ASP A 39 1.56 -18.31 13.55
C ASP A 39 1.34 -16.82 13.27
N ALA A 40 2.39 -16.00 13.30
CA ALA A 40 2.34 -14.60 12.89
C ALA A 40 1.93 -14.46 11.41
N SER A 41 2.54 -15.28 10.54
CA SER A 41 2.22 -15.30 9.10
C SER A 41 0.75 -15.71 8.86
N LEU A 42 0.25 -16.71 9.57
CA LEU A 42 -1.16 -17.12 9.46
C LEU A 42 -2.11 -16.04 9.96
N ALA A 43 -1.80 -15.41 11.10
CA ALA A 43 -2.63 -14.31 11.63
C ALA A 43 -2.71 -13.14 10.64
N THR A 44 -1.57 -12.77 10.05
CA THR A 44 -1.46 -11.71 9.04
C THR A 44 -2.24 -12.07 7.77
N ALA A 45 -2.10 -13.30 7.26
CA ALA A 45 -2.82 -13.76 6.07
C ALA A 45 -4.34 -13.78 6.28
N LEU A 46 -4.81 -14.23 7.45
CA LEU A 46 -6.23 -14.20 7.80
C LEU A 46 -6.77 -12.78 7.92
N PHE A 47 -6.03 -11.89 8.56
CA PHE A 47 -6.42 -10.52 8.78
C PHE A 47 -6.55 -9.73 7.46
N TYR A 48 -5.49 -9.70 6.66
CA TYR A 48 -5.50 -8.98 5.39
C TYR A 48 -6.42 -9.63 4.36
N GLY A 49 -6.46 -10.96 4.32
CA GLY A 49 -7.35 -11.68 3.40
C GLY A 49 -8.82 -11.42 3.68
N VAL A 50 -9.23 -11.33 4.95
CA VAL A 50 -10.59 -10.92 5.31
C VAL A 50 -10.85 -9.48 4.91
N LEU A 51 -9.93 -8.55 5.18
CA LEU A 51 -10.09 -7.15 4.75
C LEU A 51 -10.21 -7.04 3.24
N ASP A 52 -9.38 -7.77 2.50
CA ASP A 52 -9.38 -7.73 1.04
C ASP A 52 -10.68 -8.25 0.43
N ARG A 53 -11.30 -9.27 1.03
CA ARG A 53 -12.50 -9.94 0.55
C ARG A 53 -13.77 -9.65 1.36
N LYS A 54 -13.78 -8.64 2.24
CA LYS A 54 -14.83 -8.39 3.23
C LYS A 54 -16.22 -8.25 2.61
N ILE A 55 -16.36 -7.52 1.49
CA ILE A 55 -17.66 -7.30 0.84
C ILE A 55 -18.19 -8.61 0.25
N THR A 56 -17.34 -9.39 -0.43
CA THR A 56 -17.71 -10.72 -0.96
C THR A 56 -18.07 -11.68 0.16
N ILE A 57 -17.27 -11.72 1.22
CA ILE A 57 -17.52 -12.57 2.40
C ILE A 57 -18.84 -12.20 3.06
N ASP A 58 -19.11 -10.91 3.27
CA ASP A 58 -20.34 -10.44 3.90
C ASP A 58 -21.56 -10.73 3.02
N TYR A 59 -21.42 -10.68 1.68
CA TYR A 59 -22.46 -11.12 0.75
C TYR A 59 -22.76 -12.61 0.91
N ILE A 60 -21.73 -13.47 0.91
CA ILE A 60 -21.89 -14.92 1.12
C ILE A 60 -22.57 -15.20 2.46
N LEU A 61 -22.07 -14.59 3.53
CA LEU A 61 -22.66 -14.75 4.85
C LEU A 61 -24.13 -14.31 4.90
N SER A 62 -24.52 -13.30 4.13
CA SER A 62 -25.90 -12.80 4.08
C SER A 62 -26.90 -13.82 3.54
N LYS A 63 -26.44 -14.84 2.79
CA LYS A 63 -27.30 -15.94 2.28
C LYS A 63 -27.68 -16.94 3.37
N TYR A 64 -26.85 -17.10 4.40
CA TYR A 64 -27.00 -18.11 5.46
C TYR A 64 -27.26 -17.51 6.83
N SER A 65 -27.05 -16.23 7.01
CA SER A 65 -27.30 -15.52 8.26
C SER A 65 -28.72 -14.97 8.32
N LYS A 66 -29.45 -15.30 9.38
CA LYS A 66 -30.79 -14.73 9.64
C LYS A 66 -30.75 -13.24 10.00
N GLN A 67 -29.58 -12.72 10.39
CA GLN A 67 -29.39 -11.33 10.77
C GLN A 67 -28.36 -10.66 9.86
N PRO A 68 -28.52 -9.37 9.55
CA PRO A 68 -27.50 -8.61 8.83
C PRO A 68 -26.15 -8.66 9.57
N ILE A 69 -25.07 -8.94 8.86
CA ILE A 69 -23.73 -9.08 9.45
C ILE A 69 -23.31 -7.83 10.25
N LYS A 70 -23.69 -6.65 9.77
CA LYS A 70 -23.45 -5.36 10.45
C LYS A 70 -24.14 -5.23 11.83
N LYS A 71 -25.16 -6.03 12.11
CA LYS A 71 -25.88 -6.04 13.40
C LYS A 71 -25.36 -7.09 14.38
N LEU A 72 -24.46 -7.97 13.94
CA LEU A 72 -23.84 -8.97 14.82
C LEU A 72 -22.79 -8.31 15.73
N PRO A 73 -22.58 -8.84 16.94
CA PRO A 73 -21.44 -8.45 17.75
C PRO A 73 -20.12 -8.59 16.95
N TYR A 74 -19.20 -7.64 17.05
CA TYR A 74 -17.93 -7.64 16.34
C TYR A 74 -17.18 -8.98 16.40
N MET A 75 -17.16 -9.60 17.58
CA MET A 75 -16.55 -10.91 17.80
C MET A 75 -17.17 -12.00 16.91
N VAL A 76 -18.51 -12.01 16.79
CA VAL A 76 -19.24 -13.01 16.01
C VAL A 76 -19.03 -12.75 14.49
N ALA A 77 -19.13 -11.51 14.07
CA ALA A 77 -18.90 -11.11 12.68
C ALA A 77 -17.46 -11.43 12.23
N ALA A 78 -16.45 -11.08 13.03
CA ALA A 78 -15.05 -11.36 12.72
C ALA A 78 -14.76 -12.87 12.67
N ALA A 79 -15.30 -13.66 13.61
CA ALA A 79 -15.14 -15.12 13.60
C ALA A 79 -15.80 -15.76 12.37
N LEU A 80 -16.98 -15.30 11.96
CA LEU A 80 -17.65 -15.75 10.74
C LEU A 80 -16.83 -15.41 9.50
N ARG A 81 -16.34 -14.17 9.36
CA ARG A 81 -15.51 -13.73 8.22
C ARG A 81 -14.24 -14.56 8.11
N ILE A 82 -13.52 -14.78 9.21
CA ILE A 82 -12.32 -15.64 9.21
C ILE A 82 -12.68 -17.09 8.85
N GLY A 83 -13.81 -17.60 9.34
CA GLY A 83 -14.28 -18.93 8.99
C GLY A 83 -14.52 -19.06 7.49
N VAL A 84 -15.28 -18.14 6.89
CA VAL A 84 -15.55 -18.11 5.44
C VAL A 84 -14.27 -17.94 4.62
N TYR A 85 -13.37 -17.03 5.04
CA TYR A 85 -12.11 -16.83 4.33
C TYR A 85 -11.26 -18.10 4.29
N GLN A 86 -11.17 -18.84 5.41
CA GLN A 86 -10.46 -20.11 5.45
C GLN A 86 -11.13 -21.18 4.57
N LEU A 87 -12.47 -21.25 4.57
CA LEU A 87 -13.22 -22.23 3.79
C LEU A 87 -13.09 -22.05 2.27
N LEU A 88 -13.00 -20.79 1.81
CA LEU A 88 -13.10 -20.47 0.38
C LEU A 88 -11.79 -20.02 -0.27
N TYR A 89 -10.80 -19.56 0.53
CA TYR A 89 -9.57 -18.96 0.00
C TYR A 89 -8.28 -19.58 0.56
N MET A 90 -8.38 -20.62 1.42
CA MET A 90 -7.20 -21.27 2.00
C MET A 90 -7.26 -22.79 1.84
N ASP A 91 -6.86 -23.30 0.67
CA ASP A 91 -6.94 -24.71 0.29
C ASP A 91 -6.24 -25.68 1.25
N ARG A 92 -5.21 -25.19 1.94
CA ARG A 92 -4.43 -26.03 2.89
C ARG A 92 -5.08 -26.16 4.25
N ILE A 93 -6.19 -25.48 4.52
CA ILE A 93 -6.89 -25.55 5.81
C ILE A 93 -8.12 -26.47 5.67
N PRO A 94 -8.17 -27.60 6.38
CA PRO A 94 -9.35 -28.47 6.35
C PRO A 94 -10.59 -27.73 6.87
N ALA A 95 -11.74 -27.95 6.22
CA ALA A 95 -12.99 -27.28 6.57
C ALA A 95 -13.40 -27.46 8.04
N PHE A 96 -13.24 -28.69 8.57
CA PHE A 96 -13.55 -28.95 9.98
C PHE A 96 -12.70 -28.10 10.94
N ALA A 97 -11.43 -27.86 10.60
CA ALA A 97 -10.53 -27.03 11.40
C ALA A 97 -10.94 -25.56 11.35
N ALA A 98 -11.25 -25.03 10.17
CA ALA A 98 -11.74 -23.66 10.00
C ALA A 98 -13.01 -23.39 10.84
N ILE A 99 -13.97 -24.31 10.78
CA ILE A 99 -15.24 -24.20 11.51
C ILE A 99 -15.01 -24.33 13.02
N ASN A 100 -14.33 -25.39 13.48
CA ASN A 100 -14.15 -25.67 14.90
C ASN A 100 -13.37 -24.57 15.62
N GLU A 101 -12.32 -24.03 14.99
CA GLU A 101 -11.55 -22.92 15.56
C GLU A 101 -12.39 -21.65 15.68
N SER A 102 -13.14 -21.27 14.63
CA SER A 102 -14.02 -20.10 14.66
C SER A 102 -15.09 -20.24 15.76
N VAL A 103 -15.70 -21.40 15.89
CA VAL A 103 -16.69 -21.72 16.94
C VAL A 103 -16.05 -21.64 18.34
N THR A 104 -14.84 -22.20 18.49
CA THR A 104 -14.11 -22.21 19.76
C THR A 104 -13.76 -20.80 20.23
N ILE A 105 -13.34 -19.92 19.32
CA ILE A 105 -13.04 -18.50 19.62
C ILE A 105 -14.30 -17.83 20.21
N VAL A 106 -15.46 -18.00 19.57
CA VAL A 106 -16.72 -17.41 20.05
C VAL A 106 -17.16 -18.04 21.37
N LYS A 107 -17.07 -19.37 21.50
CA LYS A 107 -17.44 -20.13 22.73
C LYS A 107 -16.64 -19.66 23.94
N ARG A 108 -15.38 -19.26 23.77
CA ARG A 108 -14.49 -18.79 24.84
C ARG A 108 -14.58 -17.27 25.08
N SER A 109 -15.53 -16.59 24.46
CA SER A 109 -15.75 -15.14 24.59
C SER A 109 -17.02 -14.83 25.37
N LYS A 110 -17.26 -13.54 25.65
CA LYS A 110 -18.54 -13.07 26.21
C LYS A 110 -19.75 -13.36 25.32
N ASN A 111 -19.53 -13.73 24.07
CA ASN A 111 -20.55 -14.06 23.07
C ASN A 111 -20.79 -15.59 22.97
N SER A 112 -20.44 -16.39 23.96
CA SER A 112 -20.47 -17.86 23.94
C SER A 112 -21.81 -18.46 23.49
N LYS A 113 -22.95 -17.80 23.79
CA LYS A 113 -24.29 -18.20 23.35
C LYS A 113 -24.44 -18.22 21.81
N ALA A 114 -23.61 -17.47 21.07
CA ALA A 114 -23.64 -17.45 19.63
C ALA A 114 -22.81 -18.56 18.96
N ALA A 115 -22.12 -19.41 19.72
CA ALA A 115 -21.25 -20.46 19.16
C ALA A 115 -22.02 -21.45 18.27
N GLY A 116 -23.24 -21.85 18.66
CA GLY A 116 -24.14 -22.70 17.85
C GLY A 116 -24.56 -22.05 16.55
N TYR A 117 -24.84 -20.74 16.59
CA TYR A 117 -25.16 -19.96 15.39
C TYR A 117 -23.97 -19.89 14.42
N VAL A 118 -22.75 -19.58 14.92
CA VAL A 118 -21.53 -19.57 14.10
C VAL A 118 -21.29 -20.93 13.45
N ASN A 119 -21.44 -22.03 14.20
CA ASN A 119 -21.31 -23.37 13.64
C ASN A 119 -22.33 -23.66 12.53
N ALA A 120 -23.59 -23.31 12.75
CA ALA A 120 -24.65 -23.53 11.74
C ALA A 120 -24.39 -22.75 10.45
N VAL A 121 -24.05 -21.46 10.55
CA VAL A 121 -23.75 -20.62 9.38
C VAL A 121 -22.54 -21.14 8.61
N LEU A 122 -21.41 -21.41 9.28
CA LEU A 122 -20.19 -21.88 8.61
C LEU A 122 -20.37 -23.27 7.97
N ARG A 123 -21.15 -24.20 8.60
CA ARG A 123 -21.48 -25.48 7.98
C ARG A 123 -22.36 -25.33 6.74
N SER A 124 -23.26 -24.33 6.72
CA SER A 124 -24.06 -24.05 5.52
C SER A 124 -23.18 -23.50 4.40
N VAL A 125 -22.24 -22.60 4.68
CA VAL A 125 -21.26 -22.12 3.71
C VAL A 125 -20.39 -23.26 3.17
N ASP A 126 -19.93 -24.18 4.05
CA ASP A 126 -19.10 -25.31 3.63
C ASP A 126 -19.84 -26.30 2.72
N ARG A 127 -21.11 -26.55 3.03
CA ARG A 127 -21.96 -27.44 2.20
C ARG A 127 -22.30 -26.85 0.84
N GLU A 128 -22.44 -25.54 0.75
CA GLU A 128 -22.87 -24.80 -0.45
C GLU A 128 -21.77 -23.84 -0.91
N ARG A 129 -20.53 -24.39 -1.07
CA ARG A 129 -19.33 -23.59 -1.45
C ARG A 129 -19.49 -22.86 -2.78
N ASP A 130 -20.32 -23.39 -3.67
CA ASP A 130 -20.61 -22.81 -4.98
C ASP A 130 -21.67 -21.69 -4.89
N THR A 131 -21.69 -20.94 -3.78
CA THR A 131 -22.54 -19.76 -3.67
C THR A 131 -22.32 -18.85 -4.87
N VAL A 132 -23.38 -18.68 -5.67
CA VAL A 132 -23.31 -17.89 -6.90
C VAL A 132 -22.99 -16.43 -6.54
N ILE A 133 -21.82 -15.99 -6.92
CA ILE A 133 -21.45 -14.57 -6.89
C ILE A 133 -22.08 -13.93 -8.12
N PRO A 134 -22.79 -12.78 -7.98
CA PRO A 134 -23.39 -12.10 -9.13
C PRO A 134 -22.34 -11.78 -10.20
N ASP A 135 -22.65 -12.03 -11.46
CA ASP A 135 -21.75 -11.85 -12.60
C ASP A 135 -22.24 -10.82 -13.64
N ASP A 136 -23.41 -10.21 -13.39
CA ASP A 136 -23.88 -9.08 -14.20
C ASP A 136 -23.01 -7.83 -14.01
N ASP A 137 -23.17 -6.85 -14.90
CA ASP A 137 -22.36 -5.64 -14.95
C ASP A 137 -22.91 -4.47 -14.10
N SER A 138 -23.84 -4.73 -13.19
CA SER A 138 -24.27 -3.71 -12.23
C SER A 138 -23.13 -3.34 -11.26
N LEU A 139 -23.10 -2.08 -10.81
CA LEU A 139 -22.12 -1.62 -9.84
C LEU A 139 -22.09 -2.52 -8.59
N LYS A 140 -23.25 -2.95 -8.13
CA LYS A 140 -23.39 -3.83 -6.98
C LYS A 140 -22.77 -5.21 -7.23
N SER A 141 -22.98 -5.79 -8.39
CA SER A 141 -22.43 -7.11 -8.74
C SER A 141 -20.92 -7.06 -8.88
N ILE A 142 -20.38 -6.02 -9.53
CA ILE A 142 -18.95 -5.76 -9.62
C ILE A 142 -18.36 -5.52 -8.21
N SER A 143 -19.02 -4.72 -7.37
CA SER A 143 -18.61 -4.49 -5.97
C SER A 143 -18.50 -5.80 -5.18
N ILE A 144 -19.47 -6.69 -5.29
CA ILE A 144 -19.48 -7.98 -4.60
C ILE A 144 -18.40 -8.91 -5.16
N ARG A 145 -18.27 -9.01 -6.49
CA ARG A 145 -17.32 -9.90 -7.18
C ARG A 145 -15.88 -9.57 -6.83
N PHE A 146 -15.52 -8.29 -6.89
CA PHE A 146 -14.16 -7.84 -6.67
C PHE A 146 -13.89 -7.32 -5.24
N SER A 147 -14.91 -7.25 -4.39
CA SER A 147 -14.79 -6.75 -3.00
C SER A 147 -14.28 -5.32 -2.91
N PHE A 148 -14.81 -4.40 -3.73
CA PHE A 148 -14.58 -2.97 -3.66
C PHE A 148 -15.91 -2.23 -3.40
N PRO A 149 -15.95 -1.16 -2.58
CA PRO A 149 -17.13 -0.34 -2.40
C PRO A 149 -17.70 0.20 -3.71
N GLU A 150 -19.04 0.27 -3.81
CA GLU A 150 -19.72 0.71 -5.04
C GLU A 150 -19.26 2.10 -5.53
N TRP A 151 -18.92 3.01 -4.62
CA TRP A 151 -18.42 4.33 -5.00
C TRP A 151 -17.06 4.27 -5.70
N ILE A 152 -16.13 3.40 -5.27
CA ILE A 152 -14.83 3.16 -5.94
C ILE A 152 -15.06 2.53 -7.30
N VAL A 153 -15.95 1.53 -7.37
CA VAL A 153 -16.32 0.86 -8.63
C VAL A 153 -16.86 1.88 -9.62
N SER A 154 -17.82 2.72 -9.20
CA SER A 154 -18.41 3.77 -10.03
C SER A 154 -17.35 4.76 -10.54
N ARG A 155 -16.47 5.24 -9.65
CA ARG A 155 -15.40 6.19 -10.02
C ARG A 155 -14.47 5.63 -11.07
N LEU A 156 -13.94 4.41 -10.86
CA LEU A 156 -12.99 3.81 -11.79
C LEU A 156 -13.65 3.41 -13.12
N ILE A 157 -14.90 2.95 -13.12
CA ILE A 157 -15.63 2.67 -14.36
C ILE A 157 -15.85 3.97 -15.16
N ASN A 158 -16.25 5.05 -14.52
CA ASN A 158 -16.46 6.34 -15.17
C ASN A 158 -15.15 6.92 -15.76
N GLN A 159 -14.01 6.67 -15.13
CA GLN A 159 -12.71 7.20 -15.56
C GLN A 159 -12.03 6.36 -16.63
N TYR A 160 -12.11 5.04 -16.54
CA TYR A 160 -11.34 4.11 -17.36
C TYR A 160 -12.18 3.18 -18.24
N GLY A 161 -13.51 3.20 -18.09
CA GLY A 161 -14.41 2.22 -18.72
C GLY A 161 -14.49 0.92 -17.94
N ALA A 162 -15.58 0.16 -18.16
CA ALA A 162 -15.91 -1.03 -17.37
C ALA A 162 -14.83 -2.13 -17.47
N GLU A 163 -14.38 -2.45 -18.68
CA GLU A 163 -13.42 -3.54 -18.90
C GLU A 163 -12.05 -3.25 -18.24
N LYS A 164 -11.54 -2.03 -18.39
CA LYS A 164 -10.27 -1.64 -17.79
C LYS A 164 -10.37 -1.55 -16.25
N ALA A 165 -11.48 -1.05 -15.72
CA ALA A 165 -11.73 -1.02 -14.29
C ALA A 165 -11.78 -2.44 -13.68
N LYS A 166 -12.45 -3.40 -14.34
CA LYS A 166 -12.47 -4.81 -13.92
C LYS A 166 -11.05 -5.39 -13.89
N ALA A 167 -10.26 -5.18 -14.95
CA ALA A 167 -8.88 -5.65 -15.01
C ALA A 167 -8.00 -5.06 -13.88
N VAL A 168 -8.20 -3.77 -13.52
CA VAL A 168 -7.54 -3.14 -12.38
C VAL A 168 -7.93 -3.82 -11.07
N PHE A 169 -9.23 -4.09 -10.85
CA PHE A 169 -9.69 -4.79 -9.63
C PHE A 169 -9.12 -6.21 -9.53
N GLU A 170 -9.07 -6.96 -10.63
CA GLU A 170 -8.46 -8.29 -10.68
C GLU A 170 -6.98 -8.26 -10.31
N ALA A 171 -6.23 -7.34 -10.92
CA ALA A 171 -4.81 -7.17 -10.62
C ALA A 171 -4.56 -6.81 -9.15
N MET A 172 -5.40 -5.96 -8.55
CA MET A 172 -5.30 -5.61 -7.12
C MET A 172 -5.68 -6.75 -6.18
N LEU A 173 -6.48 -7.72 -6.63
CA LEU A 173 -6.84 -8.90 -5.85
C LEU A 173 -5.83 -10.05 -6.00
N SER A 174 -4.92 -9.95 -6.94
CA SER A 174 -3.82 -10.91 -7.09
C SER A 174 -2.79 -10.72 -6.00
N LYS A 175 -1.97 -11.76 -5.77
CA LYS A 175 -0.91 -11.70 -4.77
C LYS A 175 0.11 -10.63 -5.15
N SER A 176 0.25 -9.61 -4.33
CA SER A 176 1.25 -8.55 -4.52
C SER A 176 2.67 -9.12 -4.40
N SER A 177 3.51 -8.81 -5.38
CA SER A 177 4.93 -9.13 -5.36
C SER A 177 5.71 -8.18 -4.44
N VAL A 178 6.80 -8.66 -3.87
CA VAL A 178 7.74 -7.84 -3.10
C VAL A 178 8.90 -7.45 -4.00
N TYR A 179 9.08 -6.14 -4.17
CA TYR A 179 10.16 -5.59 -4.97
C TYR A 179 11.21 -4.94 -4.10
N LEU A 180 12.46 -5.10 -4.51
CA LEU A 180 13.64 -4.55 -3.84
C LEU A 180 14.30 -3.54 -4.76
N ARG A 181 14.71 -2.40 -4.22
CA ARG A 181 15.63 -1.48 -4.86
C ARG A 181 17.04 -1.77 -4.35
N VAL A 182 17.95 -2.06 -5.28
CA VAL A 182 19.35 -2.33 -4.98
C VAL A 182 20.04 -1.03 -4.55
N ASN A 183 20.75 -1.03 -3.45
CA ASN A 183 21.62 0.08 -3.07
C ASN A 183 22.89 0.04 -3.93
N THR A 184 22.87 0.76 -5.03
CA THR A 184 23.95 0.79 -6.04
C THR A 184 25.25 1.39 -5.52
N THR A 185 25.21 2.12 -4.39
CA THR A 185 26.42 2.61 -3.72
C THR A 185 27.20 1.51 -2.98
N LYS A 186 26.57 0.34 -2.78
CA LYS A 186 27.17 -0.81 -2.06
C LYS A 186 27.36 -2.06 -2.90
N CYS A 187 26.46 -2.33 -3.84
CA CYS A 187 26.55 -3.53 -4.68
C CYS A 187 25.70 -3.35 -5.95
N ASN A 188 25.87 -4.24 -6.92
CA ASN A 188 25.01 -4.35 -8.08
C ASN A 188 23.96 -5.46 -7.89
N ALA A 189 23.00 -5.53 -8.82
CA ALA A 189 21.90 -6.51 -8.77
C ALA A 189 22.39 -7.97 -8.76
N ASP A 190 23.39 -8.32 -9.55
CA ASP A 190 23.90 -9.70 -9.61
C ASP A 190 24.56 -10.13 -8.29
N THR A 191 25.28 -9.22 -7.64
CA THR A 191 25.87 -9.46 -6.32
C THR A 191 24.79 -9.62 -5.25
N LEU A 192 23.73 -8.79 -5.29
CA LEU A 192 22.63 -8.90 -4.34
C LEU A 192 21.87 -10.22 -4.51
N ILE A 193 21.58 -10.65 -5.75
CA ILE A 193 20.92 -11.96 -6.01
C ILE A 193 21.72 -13.11 -5.39
N LYS A 194 23.05 -13.14 -5.57
CA LYS A 194 23.91 -14.18 -4.98
C LYS A 194 23.85 -14.19 -3.46
N LYS A 195 23.91 -13.00 -2.84
CA LYS A 195 23.83 -12.87 -1.37
C LYS A 195 22.47 -13.25 -0.81
N LEU A 196 21.37 -12.92 -1.51
CA LEU A 196 20.03 -13.33 -1.14
C LEU A 196 19.86 -14.86 -1.21
N ALA A 197 20.46 -15.52 -2.22
CA ALA A 197 20.45 -16.96 -2.33
C ALA A 197 21.15 -17.66 -1.14
N GLU A 198 22.23 -17.07 -0.59
CA GLU A 198 22.89 -17.54 0.63
C GLU A 198 21.96 -17.48 1.87
N GLU A 199 20.93 -16.61 1.84
CA GLU A 199 19.91 -16.50 2.88
C GLU A 199 18.60 -17.24 2.52
N ASN A 200 18.62 -18.15 1.53
CA ASN A 200 17.46 -18.89 1.01
C ASN A 200 16.32 -17.99 0.47
N VAL A 201 16.69 -16.90 -0.18
CA VAL A 201 15.77 -16.03 -0.88
C VAL A 201 16.07 -16.06 -2.37
N THR A 202 15.06 -16.37 -3.18
CA THR A 202 15.16 -16.34 -4.64
C THR A 202 14.61 -14.99 -5.14
N ALA A 203 15.39 -14.33 -5.99
CA ALA A 203 15.01 -13.05 -6.58
C ALA A 203 15.46 -12.98 -8.05
N GLU A 204 14.69 -12.25 -8.86
CA GLU A 204 14.95 -12.05 -10.28
C GLU A 204 14.98 -10.54 -10.62
N LYS A 205 15.71 -10.16 -11.67
CA LYS A 205 15.72 -8.79 -12.17
C LYS A 205 14.36 -8.43 -12.76
N THR A 206 13.96 -7.17 -12.61
CA THR A 206 12.76 -6.63 -13.23
C THR A 206 13.11 -5.82 -14.48
N PHE A 207 12.08 -5.26 -15.14
CA PHE A 207 12.30 -4.32 -16.26
C PHE A 207 12.81 -2.93 -15.80
N VAL A 208 12.73 -2.63 -14.48
CA VAL A 208 13.31 -1.40 -13.92
C VAL A 208 14.77 -1.67 -13.54
N PRO A 209 15.72 -0.85 -14.00
CA PRO A 209 17.13 -1.00 -13.64
C PRO A 209 17.34 -1.02 -12.13
N ASP A 210 18.26 -1.87 -11.67
CA ASP A 210 18.61 -2.05 -10.25
C ASP A 210 17.42 -2.40 -9.33
N SER A 211 16.42 -3.06 -9.90
CA SER A 211 15.25 -3.56 -9.21
C SER A 211 15.18 -5.09 -9.27
N LEU A 212 14.84 -5.71 -8.15
CA LEU A 212 14.65 -7.15 -8.04
C LEU A 212 13.22 -7.46 -7.55
N LYS A 213 12.66 -8.56 -8.05
CA LYS A 213 11.42 -9.17 -7.56
C LYS A 213 11.76 -10.39 -6.74
N ILE A 214 11.28 -10.47 -5.50
CA ILE A 214 11.38 -11.71 -4.70
C ILE A 214 10.37 -12.71 -5.25
N THR A 215 10.84 -13.90 -5.63
CA THR A 215 10.00 -15.01 -6.07
C THR A 215 9.75 -16.01 -4.94
N GLU A 216 10.76 -16.24 -4.08
CA GLU A 216 10.62 -17.12 -2.93
C GLU A 216 11.36 -16.54 -1.71
N ILE A 217 10.70 -16.60 -0.55
CA ILE A 217 11.25 -16.19 0.74
C ILE A 217 10.59 -16.96 1.88
N SER A 218 11.40 -17.40 2.85
CA SER A 218 10.93 -17.99 4.10
C SER A 218 11.16 -17.00 5.25
N GLY A 219 10.16 -16.17 5.55
CA GLY A 219 10.23 -15.21 6.65
C GLY A 219 10.12 -13.74 6.21
N ALA A 220 10.42 -12.84 7.13
CA ALA A 220 10.27 -11.40 6.91
C ALA A 220 11.55 -10.81 6.33
N VAL A 221 11.40 -9.91 5.35
CA VAL A 221 12.51 -9.27 4.61
C VAL A 221 13.44 -8.46 5.53
N ASP A 222 12.90 -7.84 6.58
CA ASP A 222 13.65 -7.04 7.56
C ASP A 222 14.60 -7.87 8.45
N LYS A 223 14.43 -9.18 8.48
CA LYS A 223 15.29 -10.11 9.25
C LYS A 223 16.53 -10.54 8.48
N LEU A 224 16.55 -10.35 7.17
CA LEU A 224 17.69 -10.71 6.31
C LEU A 224 18.95 -9.89 6.67
N ASN A 225 20.11 -10.52 6.61
CA ASN A 225 21.39 -9.82 6.82
C ASN A 225 21.67 -8.83 5.69
N CYS A 226 21.28 -9.15 4.46
CA CYS A 226 21.34 -8.25 3.31
C CYS A 226 20.55 -6.96 3.56
N TYR A 227 19.35 -7.04 4.19
CA TYR A 227 18.56 -5.88 4.57
C TYR A 227 19.26 -5.06 5.68
N LYS A 228 19.68 -5.72 6.77
CA LYS A 228 20.35 -5.06 7.90
C LYS A 228 21.64 -4.37 7.48
N SER A 229 22.37 -4.97 6.53
CA SER A 229 23.60 -4.38 5.96
C SER A 229 23.32 -3.24 4.97
N GLY A 230 22.05 -2.96 4.67
CA GLY A 230 21.64 -1.87 3.79
C GLY A 230 22.02 -2.08 2.32
N LEU A 231 22.02 -3.33 1.85
CA LEU A 231 22.29 -3.64 0.44
C LEU A 231 21.09 -3.35 -0.46
N PHE A 232 19.91 -3.19 0.13
CA PHE A 232 18.68 -2.86 -0.57
C PHE A 232 17.65 -2.22 0.38
N HIS A 233 16.60 -1.65 -0.20
CA HIS A 233 15.35 -1.34 0.50
C HIS A 233 14.15 -1.90 -0.27
N VAL A 234 13.02 -2.08 0.43
CA VAL A 234 11.77 -2.53 -0.18
C VAL A 234 11.08 -1.33 -0.82
N GLN A 235 10.78 -1.43 -2.12
CA GLN A 235 10.11 -0.35 -2.84
C GLN A 235 9.38 -0.90 -4.06
N ASP A 236 8.11 -0.52 -4.23
CA ASP A 236 7.33 -0.88 -5.41
C ASP A 236 7.92 -0.28 -6.70
N LEU A 237 7.71 -0.96 -7.82
CA LEU A 237 8.21 -0.53 -9.14
C LEU A 237 7.71 0.86 -9.53
N SER A 238 6.44 1.19 -9.22
CA SER A 238 5.89 2.52 -9.49
C SER A 238 6.64 3.63 -8.77
N SER A 239 7.00 3.40 -7.50
CA SER A 239 7.80 4.34 -6.71
C SER A 239 9.24 4.45 -7.21
N GLN A 240 9.83 3.35 -7.72
CA GLN A 240 11.15 3.38 -8.36
C GLN A 240 11.12 4.17 -9.67
N LEU A 241 10.09 3.98 -10.50
CA LEU A 241 9.88 4.75 -11.74
C LEU A 241 9.64 6.24 -11.44
N CYS A 242 8.93 6.56 -10.36
CA CYS A 242 8.74 7.94 -9.93
C CYS A 242 10.07 8.59 -9.55
N ALA A 243 10.89 7.93 -8.74
CA ALA A 243 12.22 8.44 -8.39
C ALA A 243 13.13 8.60 -9.63
N ALA A 244 13.07 7.66 -10.59
CA ALA A 244 13.79 7.76 -11.85
C ALA A 244 13.35 8.97 -12.71
N SER A 245 12.08 9.40 -12.60
CA SER A 245 11.56 10.55 -13.33
C SER A 245 12.16 11.89 -12.85
N LEU A 246 12.82 11.92 -11.70
CA LEU A 246 13.61 13.08 -11.26
C LEU A 246 14.80 13.35 -12.17
N ASP A 247 15.33 12.33 -12.88
CA ASP A 247 16.49 12.44 -13.77
C ASP A 247 17.65 13.14 -13.06
N VAL A 248 18.02 12.60 -11.88
CA VAL A 248 19.10 13.14 -11.07
C VAL A 248 20.45 12.70 -11.58
N THR A 249 21.45 13.56 -11.38
CA THR A 249 22.87 13.27 -11.62
C THR A 249 23.70 13.62 -10.39
N GLU A 250 24.96 13.23 -10.37
CA GLU A 250 25.89 13.54 -9.28
C GLU A 250 25.93 15.04 -8.99
N ASN A 251 26.14 15.39 -7.72
CA ASN A 251 26.29 16.73 -7.18
C ASN A 251 25.06 17.67 -7.28
N MET A 252 23.89 17.17 -7.69
CA MET A 252 22.64 17.95 -7.66
C MET A 252 22.16 18.20 -6.23
N ARG A 253 21.37 19.26 -6.07
CA ARG A 253 20.53 19.50 -4.89
C ARG A 253 19.10 19.06 -5.20
N VAL A 254 18.57 18.18 -4.39
CA VAL A 254 17.21 17.59 -4.54
C VAL A 254 16.38 17.89 -3.31
N LEU A 255 15.11 18.24 -3.51
CA LEU A 255 14.10 18.34 -2.44
C LEU A 255 13.06 17.24 -2.63
N ASP A 256 12.80 16.47 -1.58
CA ASP A 256 11.63 15.58 -1.47
C ASP A 256 10.73 16.13 -0.37
N ILE A 257 9.62 16.80 -0.76
CA ILE A 257 8.84 17.64 0.14
C ILE A 257 7.83 16.86 1.00
N CYS A 258 7.52 15.59 0.62
CA CYS A 258 6.61 14.69 1.34
C CYS A 258 7.24 13.28 1.44
N ALA A 259 8.46 13.20 1.99
CA ALA A 259 9.38 12.12 1.74
C ALA A 259 9.09 10.79 2.45
N ALA A 260 8.47 10.82 3.63
CA ALA A 260 8.40 9.63 4.49
C ALA A 260 7.56 8.48 3.88
N PRO A 261 8.06 7.25 3.97
CA PRO A 261 9.17 6.77 4.83
C PRO A 261 10.57 6.87 4.20
N GLY A 262 10.76 7.48 3.01
CA GLY A 262 12.06 7.76 2.42
C GLY A 262 12.43 6.94 1.18
N GLY A 263 11.59 6.02 0.72
CA GLY A 263 11.93 5.13 -0.39
C GLY A 263 12.39 5.86 -1.65
N LYS A 264 11.66 6.91 -2.10
CA LYS A 264 12.01 7.71 -3.28
C LYS A 264 13.27 8.55 -3.05
N THR A 265 13.40 9.14 -1.86
CA THR A 265 14.63 9.81 -1.39
C THR A 265 15.85 8.89 -1.50
N PHE A 266 15.76 7.64 -1.01
CA PHE A 266 16.89 6.70 -1.03
C PHE A 266 17.27 6.33 -2.45
N THR A 267 16.28 6.03 -3.31
CA THR A 267 16.51 5.76 -4.72
C THR A 267 17.21 6.93 -5.42
N ALA A 268 16.77 8.18 -5.20
CA ALA A 268 17.44 9.36 -5.74
C ALA A 268 18.87 9.50 -5.22
N ALA A 269 19.11 9.26 -3.92
CA ALA A 269 20.44 9.31 -3.32
C ALA A 269 21.40 8.27 -3.91
N GLU A 270 20.92 7.06 -4.17
CA GLU A 270 21.65 5.98 -4.83
C GLU A 270 21.97 6.33 -6.29
N MET A 271 21.01 6.90 -7.04
CA MET A 271 21.21 7.36 -8.42
C MET A 271 22.24 8.53 -8.51
N MET A 272 22.33 9.35 -7.47
CA MET A 272 23.36 10.39 -7.33
C MET A 272 24.72 9.84 -6.85
N ASN A 273 24.88 8.53 -6.76
CA ASN A 273 26.09 7.86 -6.27
C ASN A 273 26.53 8.36 -4.87
N GLY A 274 25.57 8.75 -4.03
CA GLY A 274 25.80 9.29 -2.69
C GLY A 274 26.44 10.70 -2.66
N THR A 275 26.49 11.39 -3.80
CA THR A 275 27.02 12.77 -3.92
C THR A 275 25.90 13.82 -3.84
N GLY A 276 26.23 15.10 -3.86
CA GLY A 276 25.27 16.19 -3.77
C GLY A 276 24.53 16.25 -2.43
N GLU A 277 23.27 16.72 -2.46
CA GLU A 277 22.44 16.86 -1.26
C GLU A 277 21.00 16.55 -1.57
N ILE A 278 20.35 15.73 -0.72
CA ILE A 278 18.90 15.55 -0.72
C ILE A 278 18.33 16.04 0.60
N VAL A 279 17.47 17.06 0.52
CA VAL A 279 16.67 17.55 1.64
C VAL A 279 15.32 16.84 1.59
N SER A 280 14.96 16.10 2.64
CA SER A 280 13.78 15.26 2.69
C SER A 280 12.89 15.70 3.83
N CYS A 281 11.70 16.23 3.48
CA CYS A 281 10.77 16.81 4.44
C CYS A 281 9.56 15.89 4.68
N ASP A 282 9.03 15.90 5.88
CA ASP A 282 7.70 15.36 6.20
C ASP A 282 7.10 16.16 7.36
N LEU A 283 5.78 16.15 7.48
CA LEU A 283 5.05 16.94 8.46
C LEU A 283 5.31 16.52 9.91
N TYR A 284 5.59 15.22 10.15
CA TYR A 284 5.65 14.64 11.49
C TYR A 284 7.04 14.12 11.85
N ASP A 285 7.54 14.46 13.05
CA ASP A 285 8.85 14.03 13.56
C ASP A 285 9.04 12.51 13.54
N HIS A 286 8.02 11.75 13.93
CA HIS A 286 8.10 10.28 13.90
C HIS A 286 8.26 9.73 12.49
N ARG A 287 7.79 10.44 11.46
CA ARG A 287 7.95 10.06 10.05
C ARG A 287 9.31 10.48 9.50
N THR A 288 9.80 11.67 9.83
CA THR A 288 11.16 12.09 9.46
C THR A 288 12.22 11.20 10.11
N LYS A 289 11.95 10.67 11.30
CA LYS A 289 12.80 9.65 11.92
C LYS A 289 12.94 8.39 11.06
N LEU A 290 11.88 7.94 10.36
CA LEU A 290 11.98 6.80 9.44
C LEU A 290 12.94 7.07 8.28
N ILE A 291 12.93 8.30 7.75
CA ILE A 291 13.87 8.72 6.70
C ILE A 291 15.30 8.68 7.23
N PHE A 292 15.54 9.26 8.40
CA PHE A 292 16.87 9.28 9.03
C PHE A 292 17.40 7.87 9.30
N ASP A 293 16.58 7.01 9.92
CA ASP A 293 16.97 5.62 10.25
C ASP A 293 17.23 4.80 8.98
N GLY A 294 16.39 4.99 7.93
CA GLY A 294 16.56 4.35 6.63
C GLY A 294 17.85 4.79 5.92
N ALA A 295 18.11 6.09 5.84
CA ALA A 295 19.34 6.63 5.24
C ALA A 295 20.59 6.14 6.00
N LYS A 296 20.54 6.09 7.33
CA LYS A 296 21.62 5.55 8.18
C LYS A 296 21.88 4.06 7.88
N ARG A 297 20.84 3.23 7.80
CA ARG A 297 20.94 1.81 7.46
C ARG A 297 21.56 1.59 6.07
N LEU A 298 21.13 2.38 5.10
CA LEU A 298 21.63 2.34 3.73
C LEU A 298 22.99 3.00 3.57
N ALA A 299 23.50 3.73 4.58
CA ALA A 299 24.72 4.52 4.58
C ALA A 299 24.72 5.68 3.55
N LEU A 300 23.57 6.27 3.29
CA LEU A 300 23.38 7.41 2.38
C LEU A 300 23.62 8.73 3.15
N LYS A 301 24.84 9.23 3.07
CA LYS A 301 25.29 10.42 3.83
C LYS A 301 24.80 11.75 3.25
N ASN A 302 24.35 11.75 2.01
CA ASN A 302 23.83 12.92 1.30
C ASN A 302 22.35 13.22 1.57
N VAL A 303 21.68 12.43 2.42
CA VAL A 303 20.28 12.61 2.80
C VAL A 303 20.19 13.37 4.12
N LYS A 304 19.41 14.46 4.12
CA LYS A 304 19.07 15.26 5.31
C LYS A 304 17.57 15.26 5.54
N ALA A 305 17.12 14.75 6.69
CA ALA A 305 15.70 14.70 7.04
C ALA A 305 15.31 15.93 7.86
N HIS A 306 14.20 16.59 7.50
CA HIS A 306 13.66 17.77 8.16
C HIS A 306 12.17 17.63 8.41
N THR A 307 11.70 18.06 9.59
CA THR A 307 10.27 18.18 9.86
C THR A 307 9.78 19.53 9.35
N ALA A 308 8.91 19.53 8.35
CA ALA A 308 8.37 20.74 7.73
C ALA A 308 6.97 20.49 7.15
N ASP A 309 6.13 21.51 7.19
CA ASP A 309 4.83 21.50 6.48
C ASP A 309 5.04 21.81 5.00
N ALA A 310 4.80 20.83 4.14
CA ALA A 310 4.92 20.96 2.69
C ALA A 310 4.01 22.07 2.09
N ALA A 311 2.98 22.51 2.79
CA ALA A 311 2.10 23.59 2.36
C ALA A 311 2.59 25.00 2.73
N VAL A 312 3.71 25.11 3.47
CA VAL A 312 4.31 26.37 3.95
C VAL A 312 5.69 26.55 3.32
N PHE A 313 5.93 27.73 2.71
CA PHE A 313 7.23 28.04 2.11
C PHE A 313 8.26 28.40 3.17
N ASP A 314 9.40 27.72 3.14
CA ASP A 314 10.57 28.03 3.96
C ASP A 314 11.73 28.53 3.08
N PRO A 315 11.98 29.83 3.03
CA PRO A 315 13.04 30.39 2.19
C PRO A 315 14.45 29.96 2.62
N SER A 316 14.63 29.45 3.82
CA SER A 316 15.94 29.00 4.31
C SER A 316 16.46 27.74 3.59
N LEU A 317 15.57 26.96 2.98
CA LEU A 317 15.91 25.78 2.19
C LEU A 317 16.60 26.15 0.87
N GLY A 318 16.35 27.35 0.32
CA GLY A 318 16.89 27.79 -0.98
C GLY A 318 16.28 27.06 -2.16
N GLU A 319 16.99 27.03 -3.29
CA GLU A 319 16.52 26.43 -4.54
C GLU A 319 17.21 25.10 -4.84
N PHE A 320 16.53 24.23 -5.62
CA PHE A 320 16.92 22.87 -5.94
C PHE A 320 16.90 22.61 -7.45
N ASP A 321 17.80 21.73 -7.90
CA ASP A 321 17.86 21.27 -9.29
C ASP A 321 16.69 20.36 -9.63
N ARG A 322 16.22 19.58 -8.63
CA ARG A 322 15.08 18.65 -8.73
C ARG A 322 14.21 18.77 -7.48
N VAL A 323 12.92 18.77 -7.67
CA VAL A 323 11.94 18.77 -6.58
C VAL A 323 10.94 17.64 -6.80
N LEU A 324 10.77 16.78 -5.79
CA LEU A 324 9.76 15.74 -5.75
C LEU A 324 8.61 16.17 -4.82
N CYS A 325 7.41 16.12 -5.35
CA CYS A 325 6.16 16.31 -4.62
C CYS A 325 5.33 15.02 -4.71
N ASP A 326 5.69 14.01 -3.89
CA ASP A 326 4.89 12.79 -3.71
C ASP A 326 3.77 13.08 -2.71
N ALA A 327 2.70 13.69 -3.21
CA ALA A 327 1.69 14.33 -2.39
C ALA A 327 0.86 13.33 -1.58
N PRO A 328 0.39 13.72 -0.37
CA PRO A 328 -0.59 12.93 0.36
C PRO A 328 -1.84 12.74 -0.49
N CYS A 329 -2.34 11.50 -0.59
CA CYS A 329 -3.44 11.14 -1.48
C CYS A 329 -4.37 10.10 -0.86
N SER A 330 -5.48 9.78 -1.56
CA SER A 330 -6.44 8.76 -1.13
C SER A 330 -5.81 7.36 -1.00
N GLY A 331 -4.77 7.06 -1.79
CA GLY A 331 -4.08 5.78 -1.80
C GLY A 331 -4.81 4.69 -2.58
N LEU A 332 -5.81 5.03 -3.40
CA LEU A 332 -6.63 4.03 -4.11
C LEU A 332 -5.85 3.22 -5.16
N GLY A 333 -4.62 3.59 -5.48
CA GLY A 333 -3.73 2.80 -6.33
C GLY A 333 -3.07 1.61 -5.62
N ILE A 334 -2.97 1.65 -4.29
CA ILE A 334 -2.28 0.63 -3.49
C ILE A 334 -3.23 -0.24 -2.65
N MET A 335 -4.51 -0.29 -3.02
CA MET A 335 -5.53 -1.08 -2.31
C MET A 335 -5.22 -2.59 -2.28
N GLY A 336 -4.48 -3.11 -3.26
CA GLY A 336 -4.03 -4.50 -3.24
C GLY A 336 -3.03 -4.82 -2.13
N ARG A 337 -2.21 -3.83 -1.72
CA ARG A 337 -1.26 -3.97 -0.60
C ARG A 337 -1.84 -3.53 0.73
N LYS A 338 -2.75 -2.58 0.72
CA LYS A 338 -3.40 -1.97 1.89
C LYS A 338 -4.91 -2.01 1.72
N PRO A 339 -5.54 -3.17 1.92
CA PRO A 339 -6.97 -3.35 1.67
C PRO A 339 -7.88 -2.55 2.60
N ASP A 340 -7.37 -2.04 3.74
CA ASP A 340 -8.09 -1.12 4.62
C ASP A 340 -8.44 0.20 3.93
N ILE A 341 -7.63 0.65 2.98
CA ILE A 341 -7.90 1.86 2.18
C ILE A 341 -9.25 1.79 1.44
N LYS A 342 -9.69 0.60 1.01
CA LYS A 342 -10.99 0.39 0.37
C LYS A 342 -12.17 0.92 1.21
N TYR A 343 -12.03 0.94 2.53
CA TYR A 343 -13.12 1.23 3.47
C TYR A 343 -13.13 2.66 3.99
N LYS A 344 -12.30 3.55 3.42
CA LYS A 344 -12.40 5.00 3.66
C LYS A 344 -13.73 5.53 3.13
N ASP A 345 -14.30 6.51 3.84
CA ASP A 345 -15.46 7.25 3.34
C ASP A 345 -15.02 8.16 2.19
N GLU A 346 -15.84 8.27 1.14
CA GLU A 346 -15.60 9.18 0.02
C GLU A 346 -15.43 10.64 0.49
N LYS A 347 -16.09 11.01 1.58
CA LYS A 347 -16.00 12.35 2.17
C LYS A 347 -14.62 12.66 2.76
N GLU A 348 -13.91 11.62 3.24
CA GLU A 348 -12.57 11.80 3.83
C GLU A 348 -11.51 12.19 2.79
N ILE A 349 -11.77 11.92 1.53
CA ILE A 349 -10.84 12.20 0.43
C ILE A 349 -11.22 13.46 -0.37
N ALA A 350 -12.39 14.06 -0.13
CA ALA A 350 -12.92 15.16 -0.93
C ALA A 350 -12.03 16.40 -0.98
N ASP A 351 -11.30 16.69 0.10
CA ASP A 351 -10.44 17.88 0.21
C ASP A 351 -9.00 17.63 -0.29
N LEU A 352 -8.64 16.39 -0.59
CA LEU A 352 -7.26 16.04 -1.00
C LEU A 352 -6.78 16.80 -2.23
N PRO A 353 -7.56 16.97 -3.31
CA PRO A 353 -7.10 17.73 -4.48
C PRO A 353 -6.70 19.18 -4.15
N SER A 354 -7.41 19.82 -3.23
CA SER A 354 -7.09 21.18 -2.77
C SER A 354 -5.79 21.23 -1.98
N VAL A 355 -5.57 20.26 -1.10
CA VAL A 355 -4.32 20.13 -0.32
C VAL A 355 -3.14 19.84 -1.25
N GLN A 356 -3.30 18.90 -2.19
CA GLN A 356 -2.29 18.54 -3.19
C GLN A 356 -1.90 19.73 -4.05
N TYR A 357 -2.88 20.49 -4.54
CA TYR A 357 -2.65 21.70 -5.31
C TYR A 357 -1.84 22.75 -4.52
N LYS A 358 -2.17 22.94 -3.24
CA LYS A 358 -1.43 23.87 -2.36
C LYS A 358 0.02 23.43 -2.18
N ILE A 359 0.25 22.14 -1.92
CA ILE A 359 1.60 21.56 -1.74
C ILE A 359 2.40 21.67 -3.05
N LEU A 360 1.80 21.34 -4.18
CA LEU A 360 2.44 21.39 -5.49
C LEU A 360 2.89 22.81 -5.85
N ASN A 361 2.02 23.83 -5.62
CA ASN A 361 2.38 25.23 -5.84
C ASN A 361 3.47 25.72 -4.88
N ASN A 362 3.53 25.19 -3.66
CA ASN A 362 4.62 25.49 -2.75
C ASN A 362 5.94 24.83 -3.20
N ALA A 363 5.88 23.56 -3.60
CA ALA A 363 7.03 22.82 -4.13
C ALA A 363 7.67 23.52 -5.35
N ALA A 364 6.84 24.09 -6.23
CA ALA A 364 7.29 24.82 -7.41
C ALA A 364 8.21 26.01 -7.10
N LYS A 365 8.05 26.66 -5.94
CA LYS A 365 8.86 27.82 -5.52
C LYS A 365 10.32 27.47 -5.26
N TYR A 366 10.60 26.19 -5.00
CA TYR A 366 11.96 25.71 -4.73
C TYR A 366 12.72 25.25 -5.97
N VAL A 367 12.06 25.19 -7.13
CA VAL A 367 12.69 24.69 -8.36
C VAL A 367 13.55 25.81 -8.98
N LYS A 368 14.83 25.54 -9.23
CA LYS A 368 15.71 26.43 -10.00
C LYS A 368 15.20 26.61 -11.44
N LYS A 369 15.60 27.70 -12.10
CA LYS A 369 15.45 27.80 -13.56
C LYS A 369 16.10 26.60 -14.26
N ASN A 370 15.43 26.00 -15.24
CA ASN A 370 15.76 24.73 -15.91
C ASN A 370 15.78 23.52 -14.97
N GLY A 371 15.29 23.66 -13.74
CA GLY A 371 15.08 22.56 -12.81
C GLY A 371 13.78 21.81 -13.10
N LYS A 372 13.66 20.59 -12.58
CA LYS A 372 12.46 19.75 -12.76
C LYS A 372 11.67 19.61 -11.48
N LEU A 373 10.34 19.62 -11.63
CA LEU A 373 9.35 19.31 -10.60
C LEU A 373 8.65 18.01 -10.99
N VAL A 374 8.70 17.03 -10.11
CA VAL A 374 7.95 15.78 -10.26
C VAL A 374 6.79 15.79 -9.28
N TYR A 375 5.56 15.68 -9.78
CA TYR A 375 4.36 15.48 -9.01
C TYR A 375 3.93 14.02 -9.10
N SER A 376 3.64 13.40 -7.98
CA SER A 376 3.19 12.00 -7.93
C SER A 376 2.18 11.72 -6.83
N THR A 377 1.38 10.69 -7.05
CA THR A 377 0.42 10.15 -6.09
C THR A 377 0.31 8.63 -6.25
N CYS A 378 -0.05 7.93 -5.18
CA CYS A 378 -0.40 6.51 -5.22
C CYS A 378 -1.93 6.29 -5.33
N THR A 379 -2.61 7.12 -6.10
CA THR A 379 -4.06 7.00 -6.38
C THR A 379 -4.32 6.87 -7.88
N LEU A 380 -5.52 6.39 -8.22
CA LEU A 380 -6.00 6.29 -9.60
C LEU A 380 -7.06 7.34 -9.93
N LEU A 381 -7.40 8.23 -8.99
CA LEU A 381 -8.42 9.25 -9.21
C LEU A 381 -7.87 10.44 -10.01
N LYS A 382 -8.50 10.78 -11.15
CA LYS A 382 -8.08 11.89 -12.02
C LYS A 382 -8.16 13.24 -11.33
N GLU A 383 -9.11 13.41 -10.42
CA GLU A 383 -9.25 14.63 -9.62
C GLU A 383 -8.06 14.91 -8.69
N GLU A 384 -7.32 13.87 -8.28
CA GLU A 384 -6.08 14.00 -7.50
C GLU A 384 -4.82 14.05 -8.40
N ASN A 385 -4.93 13.68 -9.65
CA ASN A 385 -3.85 13.44 -10.59
C ASN A 385 -3.82 14.50 -11.71
N GLU A 386 -4.41 14.16 -12.85
CA GLU A 386 -4.39 14.97 -14.06
C GLU A 386 -5.02 16.35 -13.85
N GLU A 387 -6.08 16.45 -13.04
CA GLU A 387 -6.78 17.72 -12.80
C GLU A 387 -5.95 18.66 -11.91
N VAL A 388 -5.34 18.12 -10.84
CA VAL A 388 -4.43 18.92 -9.98
C VAL A 388 -3.22 19.41 -10.78
N PHE A 389 -2.58 18.52 -11.54
CA PHE A 389 -1.40 18.88 -12.34
C PHE A 389 -1.75 19.80 -13.51
N GLY A 390 -2.86 19.56 -14.21
CA GLY A 390 -3.36 20.43 -15.28
C GLY A 390 -3.62 21.86 -14.79
N ARG A 391 -4.35 22.00 -13.67
CA ARG A 391 -4.59 23.27 -13.01
C ARG A 391 -3.27 23.97 -12.61
N PHE A 392 -2.28 23.20 -12.15
CA PHE A 392 -0.98 23.75 -11.80
C PHE A 392 -0.28 24.34 -13.04
N ILE A 393 -0.22 23.63 -14.16
CA ILE A 393 0.40 24.11 -15.40
C ILE A 393 -0.31 25.37 -15.94
N GLU A 394 -1.64 25.38 -15.92
CA GLU A 394 -2.42 26.53 -16.37
C GLU A 394 -2.15 27.82 -15.55
N ASN A 395 -1.93 27.68 -14.24
CA ASN A 395 -1.71 28.83 -13.36
C ASN A 395 -0.22 29.18 -13.13
N ASN A 396 0.71 28.40 -13.70
CA ASN A 396 2.15 28.63 -13.58
C ASN A 396 2.82 28.62 -14.95
N PRO A 397 2.68 29.71 -15.74
CA PRO A 397 3.18 29.79 -17.13
C PRO A 397 4.71 29.69 -17.23
N ASN A 398 5.43 29.84 -16.13
CA ASN A 398 6.86 29.60 -16.02
C ASN A 398 7.23 28.10 -15.89
N PHE A 399 6.24 27.21 -15.94
CA PHE A 399 6.45 25.75 -15.98
C PHE A 399 5.92 25.17 -17.29
N LYS A 400 6.68 24.25 -17.86
CA LYS A 400 6.30 23.46 -19.04
C LYS A 400 6.13 22.01 -18.65
N SER A 401 4.97 21.40 -18.96
CA SER A 401 4.78 19.96 -18.82
C SER A 401 5.69 19.19 -19.77
N LEU A 402 6.45 18.24 -19.23
CA LEU A 402 7.33 17.35 -20.01
C LEU A 402 6.70 15.98 -20.23
N SER A 403 6.07 15.42 -19.21
CA SER A 403 5.41 14.12 -19.28
C SER A 403 4.30 13.99 -18.23
N VAL A 404 3.28 13.20 -18.57
CA VAL A 404 2.20 12.79 -17.68
C VAL A 404 1.95 11.31 -17.90
N LYS A 405 1.95 10.51 -16.85
CA LYS A 405 1.80 9.06 -16.93
C LYS A 405 1.01 8.51 -15.76
N THR A 406 -0.04 7.74 -16.05
CA THR A 406 -0.76 6.93 -15.07
C THR A 406 -0.35 5.47 -15.25
N LEU A 407 0.11 4.83 -14.18
CA LEU A 407 0.45 3.42 -14.13
C LEU A 407 -0.75 2.65 -13.59
N LEU A 408 -1.23 1.66 -14.35
CA LEU A 408 -2.33 0.80 -13.94
C LEU A 408 -1.80 -0.58 -13.54
N PRO A 409 -2.27 -1.17 -12.44
CA PRO A 409 -1.79 -2.47 -11.96
C PRO A 409 -1.91 -3.60 -12.99
N CYS A 410 -2.92 -3.54 -13.84
CA CYS A 410 -3.15 -4.54 -14.89
C CYS A 410 -2.24 -4.41 -16.12
N GLU A 411 -1.50 -3.31 -16.26
CA GLU A 411 -0.68 -3.06 -17.46
C GLU A 411 0.83 -3.20 -17.19
N ASN A 412 1.28 -2.96 -15.96
CA ASN A 412 2.71 -2.73 -15.68
C ASN A 412 3.27 -3.59 -14.53
N GLU A 413 2.52 -4.51 -13.95
CA GLU A 413 2.89 -5.25 -12.73
C GLU A 413 3.29 -4.32 -11.56
N THR A 414 2.80 -3.08 -11.55
CA THR A 414 3.08 -2.05 -10.54
C THR A 414 1.85 -1.82 -9.68
N ASP A 415 2.01 -1.09 -8.58
CA ASP A 415 0.86 -0.44 -7.94
C ASP A 415 0.24 0.60 -8.87
N GLY A 416 -1.02 0.98 -8.61
CA GLY A 416 -1.65 2.11 -9.28
C GLY A 416 -0.97 3.42 -8.86
N PHE A 417 -0.48 4.21 -9.83
CA PHE A 417 0.36 5.36 -9.54
C PHE A 417 0.26 6.42 -10.62
N PHE A 418 0.45 7.68 -10.24
CA PHE A 418 0.52 8.82 -11.15
C PHE A 418 1.86 9.53 -11.05
N ILE A 419 2.43 9.90 -12.20
CA ILE A 419 3.70 10.63 -12.31
C ILE A 419 3.54 11.72 -13.35
N ALA A 420 3.79 12.97 -12.98
CA ALA A 420 3.86 14.10 -13.89
C ALA A 420 5.15 14.88 -13.67
N VAL A 421 5.79 15.29 -14.76
CA VAL A 421 7.06 16.03 -14.74
C VAL A 421 6.87 17.37 -15.42
N ALA A 422 7.27 18.44 -14.75
CA ALA A 422 7.33 19.78 -15.29
C ALA A 422 8.76 20.34 -15.18
N GLU A 423 9.12 21.23 -16.08
CA GLU A 423 10.39 21.97 -16.08
C GLU A 423 10.10 23.45 -15.85
N ARG A 424 10.85 24.09 -14.98
CA ARG A 424 10.81 25.55 -14.84
C ARG A 424 11.61 26.20 -15.96
N ILE A 425 10.94 26.93 -16.84
CA ILE A 425 11.53 27.58 -18.03
C ILE A 425 11.96 29.03 -17.78
N ASP A 426 11.46 29.64 -16.70
CA ASP A 426 11.72 31.06 -16.39
C ASP A 426 11.98 31.30 -14.89
#